data_0ca297823b99de1a3fb6790d355aadcd
#
_entry.id   0ca297823b99de1a3fb6790d355aadcd
#
_cell.length_a   1.000
_cell.length_b   1.000
_cell.length_c   1.000
_cell.angle_alpha   90.00
_cell.angle_beta   90.00
_cell.angle_gamma   90.00
#
_symmetry.space_group_name_H-M   'P 1'
#
loop_
_entity.id
_entity.type
_entity.pdbx_description
1 polymer ?
#
loop_
_entity_poly.entity_id
_entity_poly.type
_entity_poly.pdbx_seq_one_letter_code
_entity_poly.pdbx_strand_id
1 'polypeptide(L)'
;MQNPFTLTFGKSPLEPVERPVQTNEIVDAFTAESVNQQMFIITGVRGSGKTVMMTEIARRLREKENWVVIELNPSTDLLQAMLAKLNSNKVCAAIIKSAKIDLSFFGFGVAIEGVPAITDAETAIITILEKMKKSGKRLLVTIDEVTNNDFMKVFAGSFQIFVRQDLPVFLLATGLYENIDELQNEKNLTFLYRAPKIQLKPLNQLAIINKYKNIFGTDRDTAEKMAELTKGYPFAFQVLGYLTWNHSGHYEVVIDEYEQYLSEFVYDKIWSELSQKDRIVARGIAETESGKIKEIREHLGMETNEFNPYRKRLIKKGIVSGDQRVCIFYTAAFREICDR
;
A
#
# COMPACT_ATOMS: atom_id res chain seq x y z
N MET A 1 -6.22 -23.62 19.46
CA MET A 1 -5.87 -23.15 18.10
C MET A 1 -5.32 -21.75 18.19
N GLN A 2 -4.42 -21.37 17.27
CA GLN A 2 -3.89 -19.99 17.23
C GLN A 2 -4.94 -19.06 16.63
N ASN A 3 -5.04 -17.82 17.15
CA ASN A 3 -5.93 -16.81 16.60
C ASN A 3 -5.52 -16.49 15.14
N PRO A 4 -6.42 -16.67 14.15
CA PRO A 4 -6.09 -16.44 12.74
C PRO A 4 -6.01 -14.95 12.36
N PHE A 5 -6.55 -14.07 13.19
CA PHE A 5 -6.49 -12.62 13.03
C PHE A 5 -5.24 -12.04 13.67
N THR A 6 -4.77 -10.90 13.19
CA THR A 6 -3.62 -10.20 13.78
C THR A 6 -3.87 -8.71 13.90
N LEU A 7 -3.43 -8.14 15.03
CA LEU A 7 -3.44 -6.69 15.26
C LEU A 7 -2.04 -6.09 15.09
N THR A 8 -1.04 -6.92 14.79
CA THR A 8 0.35 -6.49 14.60
C THR A 8 0.50 -5.79 13.25
N PHE A 9 0.90 -4.52 13.27
CA PHE A 9 1.16 -3.75 12.05
C PHE A 9 2.27 -4.38 11.20
N GLY A 10 2.09 -4.35 9.89
CA GLY A 10 3.06 -4.88 8.92
C GLY A 10 3.09 -6.41 8.80
N LYS A 11 2.43 -7.14 9.68
CA LYS A 11 2.34 -8.59 9.61
C LYS A 11 1.12 -9.01 8.80
N SER A 12 1.34 -9.87 7.80
CA SER A 12 0.22 -10.49 7.07
C SER A 12 -0.56 -11.41 8.01
N PRO A 13 -1.91 -11.30 8.07
CA PRO A 13 -2.73 -12.24 8.84
C PRO A 13 -2.63 -13.64 8.23
N LEU A 14 -2.91 -14.67 9.05
CA LEU A 14 -2.94 -16.07 8.58
C LEU A 14 -4.06 -16.29 7.55
N GLU A 15 -5.19 -15.60 7.74
CA GLU A 15 -6.40 -15.73 6.92
C GLU A 15 -6.81 -14.36 6.31
N PRO A 16 -6.03 -13.79 5.38
CA PRO A 16 -6.38 -12.51 4.76
C PRO A 16 -7.63 -12.65 3.87
N VAL A 17 -8.38 -11.58 3.73
CA VAL A 17 -9.36 -11.45 2.65
C VAL A 17 -8.62 -10.96 1.40
N GLU A 18 -8.51 -11.82 0.42
CA GLU A 18 -7.73 -11.57 -0.79
C GLU A 18 -8.39 -10.55 -1.73
N ARG A 19 -7.54 -9.92 -2.54
CA ARG A 19 -7.92 -8.99 -3.63
C ARG A 19 -7.43 -9.53 -4.98
N PRO A 20 -7.97 -10.68 -5.46
CA PRO A 20 -7.38 -11.41 -6.58
C PRO A 20 -7.30 -10.56 -7.86
N VAL A 21 -8.29 -9.73 -8.14
CA VAL A 21 -8.33 -8.91 -9.36
C VAL A 21 -7.13 -7.95 -9.39
N GLN A 22 -6.95 -7.14 -8.37
CA GLN A 22 -5.88 -6.15 -8.32
C GLN A 22 -4.50 -6.81 -8.18
N THR A 23 -4.41 -7.89 -7.41
CA THR A 23 -3.15 -8.64 -7.25
C THR A 23 -2.72 -9.27 -8.56
N ASN A 24 -3.65 -9.91 -9.29
CA ASN A 24 -3.35 -10.51 -10.60
C ASN A 24 -3.01 -9.45 -11.64
N GLU A 25 -3.72 -8.31 -11.68
CA GLU A 25 -3.40 -7.20 -12.58
C GLU A 25 -1.92 -6.80 -12.49
N ILE A 26 -1.39 -6.64 -11.28
CA ILE A 26 0.02 -6.26 -11.10
C ILE A 26 0.96 -7.42 -11.44
N VAL A 27 0.66 -8.63 -10.97
CA VAL A 27 1.52 -9.79 -11.24
C VAL A 27 1.60 -10.10 -12.73
N ASP A 28 0.46 -10.07 -13.44
CA ASP A 28 0.39 -10.33 -14.87
C ASP A 28 1.13 -9.26 -15.67
N ALA A 29 0.95 -7.97 -15.31
CA ALA A 29 1.68 -6.87 -15.95
C ALA A 29 3.20 -7.01 -15.77
N PHE A 30 3.67 -7.37 -14.57
CA PHE A 30 5.10 -7.54 -14.30
C PHE A 30 5.69 -8.79 -14.95
N THR A 31 4.90 -9.84 -15.13
CA THR A 31 5.37 -11.10 -15.70
C THR A 31 5.16 -11.24 -17.21
N ALA A 32 4.50 -10.28 -17.83
CA ALA A 32 4.27 -10.28 -19.28
C ALA A 32 5.57 -10.45 -20.08
N GLU A 33 5.48 -11.09 -21.23
CA GLU A 33 6.61 -11.23 -22.18
C GLU A 33 7.01 -9.87 -22.72
N SER A 34 6.02 -9.08 -23.15
CA SER A 34 6.20 -7.67 -23.51
C SER A 34 5.78 -6.78 -22.35
N VAL A 35 6.76 -6.27 -21.62
CA VAL A 35 6.54 -5.46 -20.42
C VAL A 35 6.14 -4.05 -20.82
N ASN A 36 4.92 -3.66 -20.50
CA ASN A 36 4.40 -2.32 -20.74
C ASN A 36 4.37 -1.45 -19.48
N GLN A 37 4.48 -2.07 -18.30
CA GLN A 37 4.45 -1.41 -17.00
C GLN A 37 5.54 -2.00 -16.10
N GLN A 38 6.41 -1.14 -15.59
CA GLN A 38 7.46 -1.52 -14.65
C GLN A 38 7.25 -0.92 -13.25
N MET A 39 6.14 -0.20 -13.06
CA MET A 39 5.84 0.44 -11.79
C MET A 39 4.34 0.41 -11.51
N PHE A 40 3.98 0.12 -10.26
CA PHE A 40 2.64 0.34 -9.71
C PHE A 40 2.73 1.01 -8.34
N ILE A 41 1.72 1.81 -8.03
CA ILE A 41 1.57 2.46 -6.73
C ILE A 41 0.24 2.02 -6.12
N ILE A 42 0.29 1.44 -4.92
CA ILE A 42 -0.90 1.06 -4.15
C ILE A 42 -1.21 2.19 -3.17
N THR A 43 -2.41 2.77 -3.27
CA THR A 43 -2.87 3.84 -2.38
C THR A 43 -4.10 3.41 -1.59
N GLY A 44 -4.32 4.06 -0.47
CA GLY A 44 -5.49 3.84 0.39
C GLY A 44 -5.28 4.40 1.79
N VAL A 45 -6.34 4.48 2.57
CA VAL A 45 -6.27 4.91 3.97
C VAL A 45 -5.36 4.00 4.82
N ARG A 46 -5.02 4.44 6.02
CA ARG A 46 -4.38 3.57 7.02
C ARG A 46 -5.25 2.34 7.25
N GLY A 47 -4.64 1.17 7.45
CA GLY A 47 -5.39 -0.08 7.68
C GLY A 47 -6.15 -0.64 6.48
N SER A 48 -6.02 -0.06 5.27
CA SER A 48 -6.68 -0.58 4.05
C SER A 48 -6.06 -1.85 3.46
N GLY A 49 -4.94 -2.32 4.03
CA GLY A 49 -4.27 -3.55 3.60
C GLY A 49 -3.22 -3.34 2.49
N LYS A 50 -2.66 -2.13 2.32
CA LYS A 50 -1.61 -1.84 1.31
C LYS A 50 -0.41 -2.76 1.46
N THR A 51 0.17 -2.82 2.66
CA THR A 51 1.33 -3.67 3.00
C THR A 51 1.03 -5.16 2.77
N VAL A 52 -0.18 -5.62 3.13
CA VAL A 52 -0.60 -7.02 2.94
C VAL A 52 -0.63 -7.37 1.45
N MET A 53 -1.22 -6.51 0.62
CA MET A 53 -1.28 -6.72 -0.82
C MET A 53 0.12 -6.67 -1.46
N MET A 54 0.97 -5.72 -1.07
CA MET A 54 2.35 -5.63 -1.55
C MET A 54 3.15 -6.88 -1.18
N THR A 55 3.02 -7.36 0.06
CA THR A 55 3.68 -8.58 0.55
C THR A 55 3.23 -9.81 -0.24
N GLU A 56 1.93 -9.93 -0.54
CA GLU A 56 1.41 -11.05 -1.33
C GLU A 56 1.95 -11.04 -2.77
N ILE A 57 1.98 -9.87 -3.43
CA ILE A 57 2.58 -9.73 -4.77
C ILE A 57 4.06 -10.09 -4.73
N ALA A 58 4.79 -9.56 -3.75
CA ALA A 58 6.21 -9.85 -3.55
C ALA A 58 6.46 -11.35 -3.33
N ARG A 59 5.61 -12.03 -2.55
CA ARG A 59 5.67 -13.48 -2.31
C ARG A 59 5.47 -14.26 -3.62
N ARG A 60 4.43 -13.95 -4.39
CA ARG A 60 4.14 -14.62 -5.67
C ARG A 60 5.28 -14.46 -6.70
N LEU A 61 5.91 -13.29 -6.75
CA LEU A 61 7.04 -13.07 -7.64
C LEU A 61 8.30 -13.77 -7.12
N ARG A 62 8.53 -13.81 -5.81
CA ARG A 62 9.69 -14.52 -5.21
C ARG A 62 9.67 -16.02 -5.47
N GLU A 63 8.50 -16.62 -5.67
CA GLU A 63 8.34 -18.04 -6.03
C GLU A 63 8.73 -18.35 -7.48
N LYS A 64 8.89 -17.33 -8.32
CA LYS A 64 9.33 -17.49 -9.71
C LYS A 64 10.86 -17.43 -9.78
N GLU A 65 11.49 -18.44 -10.37
CA GLU A 65 12.95 -18.60 -10.43
C GLU A 65 13.70 -17.41 -11.06
N ASN A 66 13.04 -16.71 -12.00
CA ASN A 66 13.65 -15.59 -12.70
C ASN A 66 13.49 -14.25 -11.96
N TRP A 67 12.92 -14.23 -10.76
CA TRP A 67 12.70 -13.02 -9.98
C TRP A 67 13.58 -12.94 -8.74
N VAL A 68 14.15 -11.76 -8.52
CA VAL A 68 14.74 -11.33 -7.26
C VAL A 68 13.84 -10.26 -6.67
N VAL A 69 13.55 -10.35 -5.38
CA VAL A 69 12.69 -9.37 -4.68
C VAL A 69 13.47 -8.78 -3.52
N ILE A 70 13.58 -7.46 -3.51
CA ILE A 70 14.18 -6.70 -2.40
C ILE A 70 13.20 -5.67 -1.87
N GLU A 71 13.31 -5.38 -0.59
CA GLU A 71 12.51 -4.37 0.09
C GLU A 71 13.41 -3.25 0.56
N LEU A 72 13.02 -2.00 0.31
CA LEU A 72 13.77 -0.81 0.69
C LEU A 72 12.97 0.05 1.68
N ASN A 73 13.70 0.65 2.62
CA ASN A 73 13.13 1.60 3.58
C ASN A 73 13.21 3.02 2.98
N PRO A 74 12.08 3.72 2.80
CA PRO A 74 12.05 5.06 2.20
C PRO A 74 12.77 6.15 3.03
N SER A 75 13.09 5.87 4.29
CA SER A 75 13.78 6.81 5.20
C SER A 75 15.30 6.75 5.15
N THR A 76 15.88 5.94 4.26
CA THR A 76 17.33 5.76 4.11
C THR A 76 17.77 6.05 2.69
N ASP A 77 19.08 6.17 2.45
CA ASP A 77 19.60 6.23 1.08
C ASP A 77 19.23 4.95 0.32
N LEU A 78 18.25 5.08 -0.58
CA LEU A 78 17.66 3.96 -1.28
C LEU A 78 18.61 3.33 -2.31
N LEU A 79 19.50 4.10 -2.93
CA LEU A 79 20.48 3.55 -3.89
C LEU A 79 21.53 2.73 -3.16
N GLN A 80 22.05 3.25 -2.06
CA GLN A 80 22.99 2.51 -1.21
C GLN A 80 22.33 1.25 -0.62
N ALA A 81 21.12 1.38 -0.10
CA ALA A 81 20.37 0.24 0.43
C ALA A 81 20.08 -0.81 -0.65
N MET A 82 19.72 -0.38 -1.87
CA MET A 82 19.52 -1.27 -3.01
C MET A 82 20.78 -2.04 -3.36
N LEU A 83 21.91 -1.35 -3.44
CA LEU A 83 23.22 -1.96 -3.73
C LEU A 83 23.59 -2.99 -2.66
N ALA A 84 23.43 -2.65 -1.38
CA ALA A 84 23.66 -3.57 -0.26
C ALA A 84 22.78 -4.82 -0.32
N LYS A 85 21.48 -4.64 -0.63
CA LYS A 85 20.53 -5.76 -0.78
C LYS A 85 20.89 -6.65 -2.00
N LEU A 86 21.29 -6.05 -3.12
CA LEU A 86 21.75 -6.81 -4.29
C LEU A 86 23.01 -7.61 -3.96
N ASN A 87 23.99 -7.01 -3.30
CA ASN A 87 25.21 -7.71 -2.91
C ASN A 87 24.95 -8.85 -1.91
N SER A 88 24.00 -8.70 -1.00
CA SER A 88 23.63 -9.74 -0.02
C SER A 88 22.73 -10.85 -0.58
N ASN A 89 22.06 -10.61 -1.70
CA ASN A 89 21.23 -11.62 -2.34
C ASN A 89 22.07 -12.67 -3.07
N LYS A 90 21.88 -13.95 -2.77
CA LYS A 90 22.71 -15.06 -3.32
C LYS A 90 22.79 -15.05 -4.84
N VAL A 91 21.68 -14.79 -5.54
CA VAL A 91 21.63 -14.78 -7.02
C VAL A 91 22.41 -13.58 -7.55
N CYS A 92 22.17 -12.39 -7.02
CA CYS A 92 22.86 -11.18 -7.45
C CYS A 92 24.34 -11.21 -7.09
N ALA A 93 24.71 -11.70 -5.91
CA ALA A 93 26.13 -11.88 -5.51
C ALA A 93 26.90 -12.82 -6.46
N ALA A 94 26.26 -13.90 -6.92
CA ALA A 94 26.85 -14.79 -7.93
C ALA A 94 27.05 -14.06 -9.27
N ILE A 95 26.09 -13.22 -9.69
CA ILE A 95 26.19 -12.39 -10.89
C ILE A 95 27.32 -11.36 -10.75
N ILE A 96 27.39 -10.65 -9.62
CA ILE A 96 28.42 -9.64 -9.32
C ILE A 96 29.81 -10.29 -9.39
N LYS A 97 29.98 -11.45 -8.74
CA LYS A 97 31.25 -12.19 -8.73
C LYS A 97 31.64 -12.67 -10.13
N SER A 98 30.71 -13.30 -10.87
CA SER A 98 30.99 -13.85 -12.21
C SER A 98 31.32 -12.73 -13.22
N ALA A 99 30.69 -11.57 -13.08
CA ALA A 99 30.92 -10.40 -13.93
C ALA A 99 32.14 -9.56 -13.50
N LYS A 100 32.83 -9.94 -12.42
CA LYS A 100 33.96 -9.17 -11.84
C LYS A 100 33.64 -7.71 -11.59
N ILE A 101 32.47 -7.42 -10.98
CA ILE A 101 32.06 -6.06 -10.62
C ILE A 101 32.72 -5.71 -9.28
N ASP A 102 33.60 -4.70 -9.27
CA ASP A 102 34.29 -4.26 -8.07
C ASP A 102 33.43 -3.23 -7.31
N LEU A 103 32.93 -3.63 -6.16
CA LEU A 103 32.12 -2.81 -5.25
C LEU A 103 32.88 -2.45 -3.95
N SER A 104 34.21 -2.57 -3.94
CA SER A 104 35.02 -2.31 -2.75
C SER A 104 34.90 -0.89 -2.22
N PHE A 105 34.67 0.10 -3.09
CA PHE A 105 34.38 1.48 -2.70
C PHE A 105 33.20 1.61 -1.72
N PHE A 106 32.18 0.78 -1.87
CA PHE A 106 31.00 0.76 -1.00
C PHE A 106 31.18 -0.14 0.24
N GLY A 107 32.38 -0.68 0.45
CA GLY A 107 32.66 -1.62 1.55
C GLY A 107 32.13 -3.05 1.28
N PHE A 108 31.79 -3.39 0.04
CA PHE A 108 31.30 -4.72 -0.35
C PHE A 108 32.40 -5.50 -1.08
N GLY A 109 32.85 -6.60 -0.47
CA GLY A 109 33.89 -7.44 -1.05
C GLY A 109 35.29 -6.88 -0.90
N VAL A 110 36.22 -7.36 -1.76
CA VAL A 110 37.61 -6.96 -1.82
C VAL A 110 37.90 -6.38 -3.19
N ALA A 111 38.78 -5.41 -3.28
CA ALA A 111 39.21 -4.83 -4.55
C ALA A 111 39.69 -5.95 -5.51
N ILE A 112 39.27 -5.86 -6.76
CA ILE A 112 39.59 -6.85 -7.79
C ILE A 112 40.80 -6.33 -8.57
N GLU A 113 41.90 -7.07 -8.56
CA GLU A 113 43.14 -6.66 -9.27
C GLU A 113 42.85 -6.45 -10.77
N GLY A 114 43.28 -5.31 -11.28
CA GLY A 114 43.09 -4.92 -12.68
C GLY A 114 41.67 -4.48 -13.06
N VAL A 115 40.73 -4.36 -12.10
CA VAL A 115 39.36 -3.86 -12.33
C VAL A 115 39.18 -2.55 -11.56
N PRO A 116 38.81 -1.45 -12.23
CA PRO A 116 38.50 -0.21 -11.52
C PRO A 116 37.26 -0.37 -10.64
N ALA A 117 37.36 0.08 -9.36
CA ALA A 117 36.18 0.11 -8.48
C ALA A 117 35.16 1.12 -8.99
N ILE A 118 33.89 0.74 -8.96
CA ILE A 118 32.78 1.64 -9.26
C ILE A 118 32.54 2.51 -8.02
N THR A 119 32.54 3.85 -8.19
CA THR A 119 32.40 4.80 -7.09
C THR A 119 31.03 5.45 -6.99
N ASP A 120 30.16 5.21 -7.98
CA ASP A 120 28.81 5.75 -8.02
C ASP A 120 27.78 4.63 -7.93
N ALA A 121 26.82 4.77 -7.00
CA ALA A 121 25.83 3.74 -6.70
C ALA A 121 24.86 3.49 -7.86
N GLU A 122 24.44 4.53 -8.59
CA GLU A 122 23.55 4.40 -9.76
C GLU A 122 24.27 3.58 -10.85
N THR A 123 25.51 3.91 -11.16
CA THR A 123 26.35 3.18 -12.14
C THR A 123 26.55 1.73 -11.74
N ALA A 124 26.80 1.45 -10.47
CA ALA A 124 26.94 0.08 -9.97
C ALA A 124 25.65 -0.72 -10.15
N ILE A 125 24.49 -0.13 -9.81
CA ILE A 125 23.18 -0.76 -9.98
C ILE A 125 22.89 -1.03 -11.45
N ILE A 126 23.13 -0.05 -12.34
CA ILE A 126 22.95 -0.23 -13.80
C ILE A 126 23.77 -1.42 -14.29
N THR A 127 25.04 -1.48 -13.91
CA THR A 127 25.93 -2.58 -14.31
C THR A 127 25.42 -3.94 -13.85
N ILE A 128 24.92 -4.03 -12.61
CA ILE A 128 24.34 -5.27 -12.07
C ILE A 128 23.06 -5.63 -12.84
N LEU A 129 22.15 -4.65 -13.08
CA LEU A 129 20.88 -4.88 -13.78
C LEU A 129 21.10 -5.33 -15.24
N GLU A 130 22.11 -4.80 -15.94
CA GLU A 130 22.50 -5.28 -17.28
C GLU A 130 22.93 -6.74 -17.27
N LYS A 131 23.67 -7.18 -16.25
CA LYS A 131 24.07 -8.59 -16.10
C LYS A 131 22.87 -9.46 -15.71
N MET A 132 21.96 -8.95 -14.88
CA MET A 132 20.69 -9.63 -14.58
C MET A 132 19.86 -9.82 -15.85
N LYS A 133 19.75 -8.79 -16.71
CA LYS A 133 19.05 -8.87 -18.02
C LYS A 133 19.63 -9.99 -18.89
N LYS A 134 20.95 -10.06 -19.02
CA LYS A 134 21.65 -11.10 -19.78
C LYS A 134 21.45 -12.51 -19.21
N SER A 135 21.19 -12.61 -17.91
CA SER A 135 20.91 -13.88 -17.21
C SER A 135 19.41 -14.20 -17.13
N GLY A 136 18.54 -13.42 -17.82
CA GLY A 136 17.09 -13.61 -17.79
C GLY A 136 16.45 -13.35 -16.44
N LYS A 137 17.14 -12.61 -15.53
CA LYS A 137 16.63 -12.29 -14.18
C LYS A 137 15.96 -10.93 -14.18
N ARG A 138 14.91 -10.81 -13.37
CA ARG A 138 14.14 -9.57 -13.12
C ARG A 138 14.23 -9.19 -11.64
N LEU A 139 14.24 -7.90 -11.34
CA LEU A 139 14.30 -7.37 -9.99
C LEU A 139 12.99 -6.67 -9.65
N LEU A 140 12.32 -7.09 -8.58
CA LEU A 140 11.28 -6.31 -7.94
C LEU A 140 11.87 -5.56 -6.75
N VAL A 141 11.67 -4.24 -6.73
CA VAL A 141 11.90 -3.37 -5.58
C VAL A 141 10.54 -3.07 -4.96
N THR A 142 10.38 -3.32 -3.67
CA THR A 142 9.20 -2.91 -2.91
C THR A 142 9.57 -1.78 -1.95
N ILE A 143 8.71 -0.75 -1.87
CA ILE A 143 8.87 0.38 -0.93
C ILE A 143 7.52 0.63 -0.27
N ASP A 144 7.45 0.36 1.03
CA ASP A 144 6.23 0.62 1.81
C ASP A 144 6.25 2.03 2.41
N GLU A 145 5.07 2.63 2.55
CA GLU A 145 4.86 3.95 3.15
C GLU A 145 5.73 5.08 2.54
N VAL A 146 5.76 5.16 1.22
CA VAL A 146 6.47 6.22 0.49
C VAL A 146 6.06 7.60 0.98
N THR A 147 7.06 8.45 1.23
CA THR A 147 6.91 9.85 1.62
C THR A 147 7.68 10.77 0.68
N ASN A 148 7.30 12.04 0.60
CA ASN A 148 8.03 13.04 -0.18
C ASN A 148 9.29 13.50 0.58
N ASN A 149 10.40 12.76 0.42
CA ASN A 149 11.70 13.08 0.98
C ASN A 149 12.81 13.02 -0.09
N ASP A 150 13.99 13.52 0.23
CA ASP A 150 15.10 13.63 -0.73
C ASP A 150 15.60 12.26 -1.20
N PHE A 151 15.60 11.23 -0.34
CA PHE A 151 15.99 9.88 -0.72
C PHE A 151 15.05 9.30 -1.79
N MET A 152 13.75 9.49 -1.61
CA MET A 152 12.76 9.06 -2.60
C MET A 152 12.88 9.83 -3.91
N LYS A 153 13.19 11.14 -3.85
CA LYS A 153 13.39 11.97 -5.05
C LYS A 153 14.59 11.49 -5.87
N VAL A 154 15.71 11.24 -5.20
CA VAL A 154 16.91 10.71 -5.85
C VAL A 154 16.64 9.33 -6.46
N PHE A 155 16.08 8.41 -5.67
CA PHE A 155 15.75 7.06 -6.14
C PHE A 155 14.80 7.07 -7.33
N ALA A 156 13.75 7.88 -7.28
CA ALA A 156 12.79 7.98 -8.38
C ALA A 156 13.44 8.50 -9.66
N GLY A 157 14.36 9.47 -9.57
CA GLY A 157 15.16 9.94 -10.70
C GLY A 157 16.00 8.83 -11.33
N SER A 158 16.74 8.07 -10.51
CA SER A 158 17.53 6.92 -10.96
C SER A 158 16.65 5.80 -11.53
N PHE A 159 15.51 5.51 -10.90
CA PHE A 159 14.56 4.51 -11.40
C PHE A 159 14.04 4.87 -12.81
N GLN A 160 13.78 6.16 -13.08
CA GLN A 160 13.43 6.62 -14.44
C GLN A 160 14.55 6.33 -15.44
N ILE A 161 15.82 6.48 -15.03
CA ILE A 161 16.97 6.15 -15.88
C ILE A 161 17.00 4.65 -16.17
N PHE A 162 16.81 3.82 -15.16
CA PHE A 162 16.78 2.36 -15.31
C PHE A 162 15.68 1.91 -16.29
N VAL A 163 14.47 2.45 -16.16
CA VAL A 163 13.35 2.16 -17.08
C VAL A 163 13.66 2.60 -18.50
N ARG A 164 14.22 3.80 -18.68
CA ARG A 164 14.57 4.34 -19.99
C ARG A 164 15.66 3.52 -20.70
N GLN A 165 16.53 2.86 -19.94
CA GLN A 165 17.56 1.95 -20.45
C GLN A 165 17.04 0.50 -20.64
N ASP A 166 15.73 0.30 -20.49
CA ASP A 166 15.09 -1.02 -20.62
C ASP A 166 15.74 -2.08 -19.70
N LEU A 167 16.09 -1.68 -18.47
CA LEU A 167 16.63 -2.58 -17.46
C LEU A 167 15.51 -3.38 -16.77
N PRO A 168 15.76 -4.63 -16.35
CA PRO A 168 14.75 -5.54 -15.83
C PRO A 168 14.42 -5.25 -14.35
N VAL A 169 14.12 -4.01 -14.03
CA VAL A 169 13.76 -3.56 -12.68
C VAL A 169 12.32 -3.08 -12.63
N PHE A 170 11.61 -3.49 -11.58
CA PHE A 170 10.20 -3.21 -11.34
C PHE A 170 10.04 -2.58 -9.96
N LEU A 171 9.12 -1.65 -9.83
CA LEU A 171 8.85 -0.95 -8.59
C LEU A 171 7.39 -1.15 -8.17
N LEU A 172 7.19 -1.64 -6.96
CA LEU A 172 5.91 -1.68 -6.29
C LEU A 172 5.99 -0.83 -5.03
N ALA A 173 5.31 0.31 -5.05
CA ALA A 173 5.31 1.26 -3.95
C ALA A 173 3.95 1.32 -3.29
N THR A 174 3.91 1.58 -1.99
CA THR A 174 2.66 1.90 -1.28
C THR A 174 2.76 3.26 -0.61
N GLY A 175 1.63 3.90 -0.36
CA GLY A 175 1.62 5.17 0.36
C GLY A 175 0.21 5.69 0.63
N LEU A 176 0.13 6.69 1.49
CA LEU A 176 -1.07 7.50 1.63
C LEU A 176 -1.21 8.37 0.38
N TYR A 177 -2.46 8.70 0.05
CA TYR A 177 -2.74 9.50 -1.14
C TYR A 177 -1.93 10.81 -1.16
N GLU A 178 -1.85 11.52 -0.02
CA GLU A 178 -1.16 12.79 0.10
C GLU A 178 0.33 12.67 -0.23
N ASN A 179 1.00 11.70 0.38
CA ASN A 179 2.43 11.49 0.18
C ASN A 179 2.76 11.20 -1.28
N ILE A 180 1.91 10.41 -1.93
CA ILE A 180 2.05 10.09 -3.36
C ILE A 180 1.75 11.32 -4.23
N ASP A 181 0.71 12.09 -3.89
CA ASP A 181 0.35 13.32 -4.61
C ASP A 181 1.45 14.37 -4.51
N GLU A 182 2.02 14.58 -3.32
CA GLU A 182 3.15 15.48 -3.11
C GLU A 182 4.38 15.07 -3.93
N LEU A 183 4.75 13.78 -3.86
CA LEU A 183 5.91 13.26 -4.61
C LEU A 183 5.75 13.40 -6.13
N GLN A 184 4.54 13.17 -6.64
CA GLN A 184 4.24 13.27 -8.07
C GLN A 184 4.21 14.71 -8.59
N ASN A 185 3.92 15.68 -7.72
CA ASN A 185 3.91 17.10 -8.06
C ASN A 185 5.31 17.74 -8.03
N GLU A 186 6.34 17.00 -7.64
CA GLU A 186 7.73 17.44 -7.76
C GLU A 186 8.12 17.63 -9.24
N LYS A 187 8.72 18.77 -9.56
CA LYS A 187 9.01 19.20 -10.94
C LYS A 187 9.78 18.17 -11.75
N ASN A 188 10.69 17.45 -11.13
CA ASN A 188 11.59 16.49 -11.80
C ASN A 188 11.02 15.05 -11.81
N LEU A 189 9.87 14.78 -11.16
CA LEU A 189 9.30 13.45 -10.97
C LEU A 189 7.94 13.28 -11.65
N THR A 190 7.63 14.13 -12.62
CA THR A 190 6.35 14.10 -13.34
C THR A 190 6.04 12.77 -14.03
N PHE A 191 7.05 11.93 -14.29
CA PHE A 191 6.84 10.58 -14.82
C PHE A 191 6.07 9.68 -13.84
N LEU A 192 6.19 9.90 -12.52
CA LEU A 192 5.43 9.19 -11.49
C LEU A 192 3.92 9.44 -11.62
N TYR A 193 3.53 10.56 -12.24
CA TYR A 193 2.13 10.85 -12.51
C TYR A 193 1.50 9.82 -13.45
N ARG A 194 2.30 9.24 -14.35
CA ARG A 194 1.88 8.22 -15.31
C ARG A 194 1.87 6.80 -14.74
N ALA A 195 2.44 6.60 -13.54
CA ALA A 195 2.43 5.29 -12.91
C ALA A 195 0.97 4.89 -12.58
N PRO A 196 0.53 3.69 -12.96
CA PRO A 196 -0.76 3.15 -12.56
C PRO A 196 -0.92 3.14 -11.04
N LYS A 197 -2.08 3.61 -10.57
CA LYS A 197 -2.43 3.67 -9.15
C LYS A 197 -3.56 2.73 -8.85
N ILE A 198 -3.32 1.79 -7.95
CA ILE A 198 -4.33 0.90 -7.42
C ILE A 198 -4.83 1.50 -6.11
N GLN A 199 -5.97 2.17 -6.17
CA GLN A 199 -6.63 2.65 -4.96
C GLN A 199 -7.39 1.50 -4.30
N LEU A 200 -7.00 1.14 -3.08
CA LEU A 200 -7.68 0.09 -2.33
C LEU A 200 -9.04 0.57 -1.84
N LYS A 201 -10.06 -0.07 -2.36
CA LYS A 201 -11.46 0.08 -1.93
C LYS A 201 -11.77 -0.88 -0.78
N PRO A 202 -12.93 -0.75 -0.10
CA PRO A 202 -13.38 -1.73 0.87
C PRO A 202 -13.30 -3.17 0.33
N LEU A 203 -13.12 -4.12 1.21
CA LEU A 203 -13.17 -5.54 0.89
C LEU A 203 -14.58 -5.94 0.44
N ASN A 204 -14.65 -6.98 -0.36
CA ASN A 204 -15.94 -7.54 -0.77
C ASN A 204 -16.68 -8.13 0.44
N GLN A 205 -17.92 -7.69 0.68
CA GLN A 205 -18.72 -8.12 1.82
C GLN A 205 -18.96 -9.63 1.83
N LEU A 206 -19.25 -10.24 0.67
CA LEU A 206 -19.44 -11.70 0.60
C LEU A 206 -18.16 -12.46 0.96
N ALA A 207 -16.99 -11.92 0.62
CA ALA A 207 -15.71 -12.53 1.00
C ALA A 207 -15.49 -12.46 2.52
N ILE A 208 -15.87 -11.36 3.16
CA ILE A 208 -15.83 -11.20 4.63
C ILE A 208 -16.79 -12.18 5.30
N ILE A 209 -18.04 -12.23 4.85
CA ILE A 209 -19.07 -13.16 5.35
C ILE A 209 -18.55 -14.60 5.30
N ASN A 210 -18.04 -15.01 4.15
CA ASN A 210 -17.52 -16.38 3.99
C ASN A 210 -16.32 -16.65 4.90
N LYS A 211 -15.43 -15.66 5.10
CA LYS A 211 -14.29 -15.81 6.02
C LYS A 211 -14.76 -15.95 7.46
N TYR A 212 -15.63 -15.09 7.97
CA TYR A 212 -16.17 -15.20 9.32
C TYR A 212 -16.92 -16.52 9.54
N LYS A 213 -17.78 -16.89 8.58
CA LYS A 213 -18.49 -18.16 8.63
C LYS A 213 -17.54 -19.36 8.73
N ASN A 214 -16.49 -19.39 7.93
CA ASN A 214 -15.54 -20.51 7.92
C ASN A 214 -14.68 -20.54 9.18
N ILE A 215 -14.22 -19.38 9.67
CA ILE A 215 -13.33 -19.30 10.83
C ILE A 215 -14.09 -19.62 12.14
N PHE A 216 -15.30 -19.09 12.29
CA PHE A 216 -16.07 -19.27 13.53
C PHE A 216 -17.05 -20.45 13.48
N GLY A 217 -17.28 -21.05 12.32
CA GLY A 217 -18.29 -22.09 12.16
C GLY A 217 -19.73 -21.59 12.42
N THR A 218 -19.96 -20.27 12.29
CA THR A 218 -21.23 -19.62 12.58
C THR A 218 -22.22 -19.70 11.41
N ASP A 219 -23.48 -19.41 11.66
CA ASP A 219 -24.49 -19.28 10.63
C ASP A 219 -24.25 -18.02 9.75
N ARG A 220 -25.01 -17.93 8.66
CA ARG A 220 -24.86 -16.84 7.69
C ARG A 220 -25.31 -15.50 8.25
N ASP A 221 -26.41 -15.47 9.04
CA ASP A 221 -26.98 -14.25 9.59
C ASP A 221 -26.00 -13.56 10.54
N THR A 222 -25.39 -14.34 11.45
CA THR A 222 -24.33 -13.87 12.35
C THR A 222 -23.12 -13.34 11.58
N ALA A 223 -22.66 -14.07 10.56
CA ALA A 223 -21.54 -13.63 9.73
C ALA A 223 -21.85 -12.36 8.93
N GLU A 224 -23.09 -12.19 8.45
CA GLU A 224 -23.56 -10.97 7.78
C GLU A 224 -23.53 -9.77 8.73
N LYS A 225 -24.07 -9.91 9.95
CA LYS A 225 -24.02 -8.84 10.97
C LYS A 225 -22.58 -8.43 11.31
N MET A 226 -21.69 -9.41 11.51
CA MET A 226 -20.26 -9.11 11.73
C MET A 226 -19.64 -8.39 10.53
N ALA A 227 -19.94 -8.80 9.31
CA ALA A 227 -19.42 -8.16 8.11
C ALA A 227 -19.94 -6.72 7.94
N GLU A 228 -21.20 -6.46 8.26
CA GLU A 228 -21.81 -5.13 8.25
C GLU A 228 -21.12 -4.16 9.20
N LEU A 229 -20.73 -4.60 10.40
CA LEU A 229 -19.96 -3.81 11.36
C LEU A 229 -18.62 -3.35 10.78
N THR A 230 -17.99 -4.15 9.92
CA THR A 230 -16.69 -3.80 9.32
C THR A 230 -16.81 -2.83 8.14
N LYS A 231 -17.97 -2.76 7.48
CA LYS A 231 -18.19 -2.05 6.21
C LYS A 231 -17.12 -2.33 5.14
N GLY A 232 -16.47 -3.48 5.20
CA GLY A 232 -15.40 -3.86 4.29
C GLY A 232 -14.03 -3.26 4.63
N TYR A 233 -13.88 -2.59 5.76
CA TYR A 233 -12.60 -2.04 6.17
C TYR A 233 -11.67 -3.14 6.71
N PRO A 234 -10.49 -3.39 6.08
CA PRO A 234 -9.66 -4.55 6.42
C PRO A 234 -9.19 -4.58 7.87
N PHE A 235 -8.83 -3.42 8.44
CA PHE A 235 -8.40 -3.37 9.83
C PHE A 235 -9.57 -3.67 10.78
N ALA A 236 -10.77 -3.15 10.51
CA ALA A 236 -11.97 -3.47 11.26
C ALA A 236 -12.30 -4.98 11.23
N PHE A 237 -12.14 -5.61 10.05
CA PHE A 237 -12.26 -7.06 9.91
C PHE A 237 -11.29 -7.82 10.84
N GLN A 238 -10.02 -7.37 10.92
CA GLN A 238 -9.03 -7.99 11.80
C GLN A 238 -9.35 -7.77 13.28
N VAL A 239 -9.73 -6.53 13.68
CA VAL A 239 -10.04 -6.20 15.07
C VAL A 239 -11.26 -6.99 15.56
N LEU A 240 -12.36 -6.91 14.82
CA LEU A 240 -13.60 -7.62 15.19
C LEU A 240 -13.35 -9.12 15.27
N GLY A 241 -12.68 -9.69 14.27
CA GLY A 241 -12.35 -11.11 14.26
C GLY A 241 -11.44 -11.53 15.42
N TYR A 242 -10.41 -10.72 15.72
CA TYR A 242 -9.48 -10.98 16.81
C TYR A 242 -10.17 -11.00 18.19
N LEU A 243 -11.00 -10.00 18.46
CA LEU A 243 -11.75 -9.88 19.70
C LEU A 243 -12.79 -11.00 19.84
N THR A 244 -13.56 -11.25 18.78
CA THR A 244 -14.54 -12.34 18.74
C THR A 244 -13.90 -13.69 18.98
N TRP A 245 -12.73 -13.95 18.39
CA TRP A 245 -11.97 -15.19 18.64
C TRP A 245 -11.59 -15.37 20.11
N ASN A 246 -11.11 -14.32 20.74
CA ASN A 246 -10.71 -14.35 22.13
C ASN A 246 -11.91 -14.48 23.09
N HIS A 247 -13.13 -14.17 22.62
CA HIS A 247 -14.39 -14.31 23.36
C HIS A 247 -15.23 -15.49 22.85
N SER A 248 -14.58 -16.57 22.43
CA SER A 248 -15.21 -17.85 22.07
C SER A 248 -16.27 -17.75 20.97
N GLY A 249 -16.14 -16.79 20.08
CA GLY A 249 -17.06 -16.59 18.93
C GLY A 249 -18.24 -15.64 19.18
N HIS A 250 -18.33 -15.02 20.35
CA HIS A 250 -19.42 -14.10 20.72
C HIS A 250 -19.04 -12.66 20.34
N TYR A 251 -19.41 -12.20 19.15
CA TYR A 251 -19.07 -10.86 18.67
C TYR A 251 -19.85 -9.75 19.37
N GLU A 252 -21.06 -10.04 19.87
CA GLU A 252 -21.95 -9.04 20.49
C GLU A 252 -21.35 -8.44 21.77
N VAL A 253 -20.55 -9.23 22.51
CA VAL A 253 -19.97 -8.79 23.79
C VAL A 253 -18.70 -7.94 23.59
N VAL A 254 -18.19 -7.83 22.37
CA VAL A 254 -16.93 -7.11 22.09
C VAL A 254 -17.13 -5.83 21.28
N ILE A 255 -18.38 -5.41 21.03
CA ILE A 255 -18.68 -4.26 20.18
C ILE A 255 -18.06 -2.98 20.74
N ASP A 256 -18.23 -2.71 22.03
CA ASP A 256 -17.69 -1.49 22.66
C ASP A 256 -16.15 -1.46 22.59
N GLU A 257 -15.50 -2.60 22.89
CA GLU A 257 -14.05 -2.73 22.78
C GLU A 257 -13.56 -2.57 21.33
N TYR A 258 -14.30 -3.13 20.38
CA TYR A 258 -14.03 -3.00 18.96
C TYR A 258 -14.08 -1.54 18.48
N GLU A 259 -15.10 -0.79 18.86
CA GLU A 259 -15.25 0.63 18.51
C GLU A 259 -14.15 1.48 19.15
N GLN A 260 -13.86 1.25 20.43
CA GLN A 260 -12.75 1.90 21.11
C GLN A 260 -11.42 1.63 20.40
N TYR A 261 -11.16 0.38 20.04
CA TYR A 261 -9.92 -0.01 19.36
C TYR A 261 -9.75 0.68 18.01
N LEU A 262 -10.81 0.77 17.20
CA LEU A 262 -10.77 1.48 15.93
C LEU A 262 -10.55 2.98 16.11
N SER A 263 -11.20 3.58 17.12
CA SER A 263 -11.03 5.00 17.45
C SER A 263 -9.58 5.32 17.79
N GLU A 264 -9.01 4.64 18.78
CA GLU A 264 -7.67 4.93 19.30
C GLU A 264 -6.55 4.66 18.30
N PHE A 265 -6.62 3.55 17.58
CA PHE A 265 -5.49 3.12 16.74
C PHE A 265 -5.54 3.61 15.30
N VAL A 266 -6.70 4.04 14.80
CA VAL A 266 -6.82 4.45 13.40
C VAL A 266 -7.54 5.76 13.21
N TYR A 267 -8.75 5.91 13.74
CA TYR A 267 -9.61 7.04 13.35
C TYR A 267 -9.13 8.37 13.90
N ASP A 268 -8.64 8.42 15.13
CA ASP A 268 -8.04 9.62 15.71
C ASP A 268 -6.84 10.09 14.88
N LYS A 269 -6.04 9.14 14.36
CA LYS A 269 -4.92 9.45 13.49
C LYS A 269 -5.38 9.97 12.13
N ILE A 270 -6.34 9.31 11.48
CA ILE A 270 -6.93 9.79 10.22
C ILE A 270 -7.51 11.19 10.42
N TRP A 271 -8.25 11.42 11.50
CA TRP A 271 -8.83 12.71 11.83
C TRP A 271 -7.79 13.81 12.03
N SER A 272 -6.68 13.50 12.74
CA SER A 272 -5.59 14.44 12.96
C SER A 272 -4.88 14.87 11.67
N GLU A 273 -4.86 14.02 10.65
CA GLU A 273 -4.25 14.26 9.32
C GLU A 273 -5.17 15.05 8.37
N LEU A 274 -6.43 15.29 8.74
CA LEU A 274 -7.35 16.12 7.96
C LEU A 274 -7.13 17.62 8.19
N SER A 275 -7.16 18.40 7.10
CA SER A 275 -7.21 19.85 7.23
C SER A 275 -8.50 20.32 7.92
N GLN A 276 -8.50 21.52 8.48
CA GLN A 276 -9.69 22.07 9.13
C GLN A 276 -10.93 22.07 8.21
N LYS A 277 -10.75 22.43 6.94
CA LYS A 277 -11.85 22.41 5.96
C LYS A 277 -12.29 20.99 5.58
N ASP A 278 -11.36 20.03 5.51
CA ASP A 278 -11.73 18.63 5.31
C ASP A 278 -12.57 18.08 6.47
N ARG A 279 -12.22 18.46 7.72
CA ARG A 279 -12.98 18.08 8.92
C ARG A 279 -14.39 18.67 8.91
N ILE A 280 -14.55 19.95 8.51
CA ILE A 280 -15.88 20.57 8.37
C ILE A 280 -16.73 19.81 7.36
N VAL A 281 -16.17 19.48 6.20
CA VAL A 281 -16.90 18.73 5.17
C VAL A 281 -17.20 17.29 5.63
N ALA A 282 -16.26 16.64 6.32
CA ALA A 282 -16.48 15.31 6.89
C ALA A 282 -17.61 15.33 7.94
N ARG A 283 -17.64 16.33 8.83
CA ARG A 283 -18.76 16.51 9.79
C ARG A 283 -20.10 16.67 9.08
N GLY A 284 -20.21 17.55 8.10
CA GLY A 284 -21.45 17.73 7.35
C GLY A 284 -21.92 16.45 6.65
N ILE A 285 -20.99 15.59 6.20
CA ILE A 285 -21.33 14.27 5.66
C ILE A 285 -21.85 13.33 6.77
N ALA A 286 -21.26 13.40 7.97
CA ALA A 286 -21.68 12.59 9.12
C ALA A 286 -23.08 12.99 9.63
N GLU A 287 -23.35 14.28 9.71
CA GLU A 287 -24.62 14.84 10.20
C GLU A 287 -25.79 14.67 9.22
N THR A 288 -25.48 14.38 7.94
CA THR A 288 -26.53 14.20 6.90
C THR A 288 -26.80 12.70 6.67
N GLU A 289 -27.93 12.20 7.19
CA GLU A 289 -28.29 10.77 7.11
C GLU A 289 -28.42 10.24 5.68
N SER A 290 -28.98 11.04 4.77
CA SER A 290 -29.19 10.63 3.39
C SER A 290 -27.90 10.51 2.59
N GLY A 291 -26.82 11.14 3.03
CA GLY A 291 -25.56 11.25 2.28
C GLY A 291 -25.68 12.01 0.95
N LYS A 292 -26.84 12.62 0.64
CA LYS A 292 -27.04 13.34 -0.62
C LYS A 292 -26.24 14.63 -0.65
N ILE A 293 -25.45 14.81 -1.69
CA ILE A 293 -24.53 15.95 -1.86
C ILE A 293 -25.26 17.29 -1.74
N LYS A 294 -26.50 17.40 -2.26
CA LYS A 294 -27.29 18.63 -2.17
C LYS A 294 -27.59 18.96 -0.71
N GLU A 295 -28.09 18.00 0.06
CA GLU A 295 -28.45 18.17 1.47
C GLU A 295 -27.20 18.49 2.33
N ILE A 296 -26.05 17.81 2.07
CA ILE A 296 -24.79 18.09 2.74
C ILE A 296 -24.35 19.53 2.49
N ARG A 297 -24.42 19.99 1.25
CA ARG A 297 -24.04 21.36 0.89
C ARG A 297 -24.95 22.40 1.52
N GLU A 298 -26.26 22.16 1.50
CA GLU A 298 -27.26 23.05 2.15
C GLU A 298 -27.01 23.14 3.66
N HIS A 299 -26.73 21.99 4.30
CA HIS A 299 -26.38 21.93 5.73
C HIS A 299 -25.11 22.73 6.05
N LEU A 300 -24.08 22.63 5.21
CA LEU A 300 -22.80 23.35 5.38
C LEU A 300 -22.83 24.81 4.89
N GLY A 301 -23.88 25.24 4.20
CA GLY A 301 -23.94 26.56 3.55
C GLY A 301 -22.88 26.73 2.45
N MET A 302 -22.45 25.64 1.80
CA MET A 302 -21.38 25.67 0.79
C MET A 302 -21.90 25.60 -0.63
N GLU A 303 -21.34 26.42 -1.52
CA GLU A 303 -21.57 26.33 -2.94
C GLU A 303 -20.83 25.13 -3.57
N THR A 304 -21.26 24.70 -4.77
CA THR A 304 -20.72 23.53 -5.45
C THR A 304 -19.20 23.62 -5.69
N ASN A 305 -18.72 24.79 -6.09
CA ASN A 305 -17.31 25.07 -6.35
C ASN A 305 -16.45 25.05 -5.08
N GLU A 306 -17.01 25.39 -3.94
CA GLU A 306 -16.35 25.35 -2.65
C GLU A 306 -16.33 23.93 -2.06
N PHE A 307 -17.43 23.20 -2.11
CA PHE A 307 -17.56 21.83 -1.56
C PHE A 307 -16.76 20.77 -2.33
N ASN A 308 -16.83 20.80 -3.67
CA ASN A 308 -16.30 19.73 -4.52
C ASN A 308 -14.79 19.45 -4.35
N PRO A 309 -13.89 20.42 -4.16
CA PRO A 309 -12.47 20.15 -3.93
C PRO A 309 -12.23 19.27 -2.70
N TYR A 310 -12.90 19.56 -1.59
CA TYR A 310 -12.77 18.81 -0.33
C TYR A 310 -13.39 17.42 -0.44
N ARG A 311 -14.58 17.33 -1.02
CA ARG A 311 -15.22 16.05 -1.32
C ARG A 311 -14.31 15.14 -2.18
N LYS A 312 -13.77 15.67 -3.28
CA LYS A 312 -12.84 14.92 -4.15
C LYS A 312 -11.61 14.45 -3.37
N ARG A 313 -11.07 15.30 -2.49
CA ARG A 313 -9.92 14.97 -1.66
C ARG A 313 -10.25 13.86 -0.66
N LEU A 314 -11.38 13.93 0.05
CA LEU A 314 -11.83 12.87 0.96
C LEU A 314 -12.06 11.53 0.26
N ILE A 315 -12.58 11.55 -0.99
CA ILE A 315 -12.72 10.36 -1.83
C ILE A 315 -11.34 9.81 -2.22
N LYS A 316 -10.41 10.65 -2.66
CA LYS A 316 -9.05 10.24 -3.02
C LYS A 316 -8.27 9.69 -1.83
N LYS A 317 -8.46 10.26 -0.65
CA LYS A 317 -7.95 9.73 0.62
C LYS A 317 -8.57 8.38 0.97
N GLY A 318 -9.70 8.01 0.42
CA GLY A 318 -10.43 6.77 0.71
C GLY A 318 -11.23 6.82 2.02
N ILE A 319 -11.54 8.02 2.53
CA ILE A 319 -12.34 8.22 3.75
C ILE A 319 -13.83 8.11 3.43
N VAL A 320 -14.23 8.66 2.29
CA VAL A 320 -15.61 8.65 1.81
C VAL A 320 -15.70 7.92 0.48
N SER A 321 -16.78 7.19 0.28
CA SER A 321 -17.22 6.74 -1.04
C SER A 321 -18.29 7.67 -1.57
N GLY A 322 -18.42 7.78 -2.87
CA GLY A 322 -19.51 8.53 -3.44
C GLY A 322 -19.45 8.60 -4.95
N ASP A 323 -20.63 8.53 -5.54
CA ASP A 323 -20.87 8.85 -6.95
C ASP A 323 -21.21 10.34 -7.09
N GLN A 324 -21.84 10.73 -8.20
CA GLN A 324 -22.24 12.12 -8.46
C GLN A 324 -23.36 12.64 -7.54
N ARG A 325 -24.01 11.81 -6.75
CA ARG A 325 -25.21 12.18 -5.98
C ARG A 325 -25.08 11.94 -4.48
N VAL A 326 -24.26 10.98 -4.05
CA VAL A 326 -24.17 10.51 -2.66
C VAL A 326 -22.74 10.48 -2.17
N CYS A 327 -22.53 10.76 -0.88
CA CYS A 327 -21.24 10.74 -0.21
C CYS A 327 -21.39 10.01 1.13
N ILE A 328 -20.73 8.88 1.31
CA ILE A 328 -20.88 7.99 2.47
C ILE A 328 -19.49 7.61 2.99
N PHE A 329 -19.32 7.51 4.31
CA PHE A 329 -18.08 7.01 4.90
C PHE A 329 -17.84 5.54 4.59
N TYR A 330 -16.59 5.18 4.35
CA TYR A 330 -16.18 3.77 4.18
C TYR A 330 -16.23 2.97 5.49
N THR A 331 -16.26 3.64 6.65
CA THR A 331 -16.22 3.00 7.96
C THR A 331 -17.34 3.53 8.86
N ALA A 332 -18.03 2.64 9.58
CA ALA A 332 -19.18 3.00 10.42
C ALA A 332 -18.79 3.94 11.57
N ALA A 333 -17.79 3.56 12.32
CA ALA A 333 -17.36 4.27 13.52
C ALA A 333 -16.63 5.60 13.23
N PHE A 334 -16.26 5.90 11.98
CA PHE A 334 -15.67 7.21 11.64
C PHE A 334 -16.69 8.36 11.76
N ARG A 335 -17.99 8.06 11.65
CA ARG A 335 -19.06 9.04 11.88
C ARG A 335 -19.02 9.58 13.30
N GLU A 336 -18.80 8.73 14.30
CA GLU A 336 -18.78 9.11 15.72
C GLU A 336 -17.59 9.99 16.09
N ILE A 337 -16.47 9.89 15.37
CA ILE A 337 -15.31 10.76 15.54
C ILE A 337 -15.57 12.17 14.98
N CYS A 338 -16.42 12.28 13.96
CA CYS A 338 -16.82 13.57 13.42
C CYS A 338 -17.62 14.38 14.44
N ASP A 339 -18.26 13.71 15.39
CA ASP A 339 -19.12 14.34 16.43
C ASP A 339 -18.32 14.80 17.66
N ARG A 340 -17.03 14.41 17.78
CA ARG A 340 -16.09 14.89 18.80
C ARG A 340 -15.36 16.15 18.34
#